data_c2bcc7ba368753b54a418ffe4d621c1c
#
_entry.id   c2bcc7ba368753b54a418ffe4d621c1c
#
_cell.length_a   1.000
_cell.length_b   1.000
_cell.length_c   1.000
_cell.angle_alpha   90.00
_cell.angle_beta   90.00
_cell.angle_gamma   90.00
#
_symmetry.space_group_name_H-M   'P 1'
#
loop_
_entity.id
_entity.type
_entity.pdbx_description
1 polymer ?
#
loop_
_entity_poly.entity_id
_entity_poly.type
_entity_poly.pdbx_seq_one_letter_code
_entity_poly.pdbx_strand_id
1 'polypeptide(L)'
;MKINLKTTLAALALTLSSSLWAGEQYQIDTKGMHASIEFKIKHLGISWLKGNFNDFSGEFNFDEKNPAASNVQVSINTASLDSNHGERDKHLRGKDFLDVKKFPKASFKSTKVVSSEDGSAKIHGDLTLHGVTRNIVIDATQIGAGNDPWGGFRRGFEGSTKISLHDFNIDFNLGPASKEVELNLYVEGIRK
;
A
#
# COMPACT_ATOMS: atom_id res chain seq x y z
N MET A 1 2.05 -28.01 67.18
CA MET A 1 2.93 -27.90 65.99
C MET A 1 2.21 -27.05 64.98
N LYS A 2 2.61 -25.74 64.84
CA LYS A 2 1.95 -24.76 63.94
C LYS A 2 2.78 -24.68 62.66
N ILE A 3 2.20 -25.08 61.53
CA ILE A 3 2.85 -24.97 60.25
C ILE A 3 2.49 -23.61 59.63
N ASN A 4 3.48 -22.73 59.46
CA ASN A 4 3.35 -21.46 58.78
C ASN A 4 3.58 -21.68 57.28
N LEU A 5 2.52 -21.56 56.50
CA LEU A 5 2.55 -21.61 55.04
C LEU A 5 2.78 -20.17 54.50
N LYS A 6 4.01 -19.88 54.11
CA LYS A 6 4.34 -18.61 53.41
C LYS A 6 3.98 -18.76 51.94
N THR A 7 2.90 -18.11 51.52
CA THR A 7 2.50 -18.00 50.10
C THR A 7 3.36 -16.93 49.43
N THR A 8 4.26 -17.35 48.55
CA THR A 8 5.04 -16.44 47.70
C THR A 8 4.24 -16.12 46.45
N LEU A 9 3.70 -14.91 46.34
CA LEU A 9 3.10 -14.40 45.11
C LEU A 9 4.24 -14.05 44.14
N ALA A 10 4.39 -14.82 43.08
CA ALA A 10 5.24 -14.44 41.93
C ALA A 10 4.43 -13.52 41.02
N ALA A 11 4.79 -12.23 41.02
CA ALA A 11 4.26 -11.25 40.07
C ALA A 11 4.88 -11.49 38.70
N LEU A 12 4.10 -12.00 37.76
CA LEU A 12 4.47 -12.14 36.35
C LEU A 12 4.36 -10.75 35.68
N ALA A 13 5.48 -10.05 35.54
CA ALA A 13 5.55 -8.80 34.79
C ALA A 13 5.44 -9.12 33.30
N LEU A 14 4.25 -8.86 32.70
CA LEU A 14 4.10 -8.80 31.25
C LEU A 14 4.85 -7.56 30.75
N THR A 15 6.03 -7.76 30.20
CA THR A 15 6.70 -6.73 29.41
C THR A 15 5.97 -6.63 28.06
N LEU A 16 5.12 -5.61 27.91
CA LEU A 16 4.67 -5.17 26.59
C LEU A 16 5.92 -4.63 25.87
N SER A 17 6.49 -5.44 24.99
CA SER A 17 7.46 -4.98 24.00
C SER A 17 6.71 -4.10 23.00
N SER A 18 6.62 -2.80 23.29
CA SER A 18 6.36 -1.79 22.25
C SER A 18 7.53 -1.89 21.28
N SER A 19 7.28 -2.35 20.06
CA SER A 19 8.21 -2.20 18.95
C SER A 19 8.44 -0.70 18.77
N LEU A 20 9.54 -0.19 19.30
CA LEU A 20 10.04 1.15 18.99
C LEU A 20 10.39 1.15 17.50
N TRP A 21 9.51 1.70 16.69
CA TRP A 21 9.79 1.98 15.30
C TRP A 21 10.89 3.05 15.28
N ALA A 22 12.05 2.69 14.78
CA ALA A 22 13.10 3.68 14.51
C ALA A 22 12.64 4.47 13.28
N GLY A 23 12.38 5.77 13.43
CA GLY A 23 11.91 6.64 12.34
C GLY A 23 10.63 7.39 12.66
N GLU A 24 10.25 8.29 11.76
CA GLU A 24 9.06 9.12 11.85
C GLU A 24 7.85 8.42 11.24
N GLN A 25 6.70 8.47 11.92
CA GLN A 25 5.46 7.88 11.44
C GLN A 25 4.63 8.91 10.67
N TYR A 26 4.08 8.48 9.54
CA TYR A 26 3.25 9.29 8.66
C TYR A 26 1.92 8.60 8.37
N GLN A 27 0.84 9.39 8.40
CA GLN A 27 -0.46 8.99 7.88
C GLN A 27 -0.58 9.46 6.43
N ILE A 28 -0.91 8.57 5.49
CA ILE A 28 -1.15 8.95 4.10
C ILE A 28 -2.33 9.93 4.04
N ASP A 29 -2.15 11.06 3.36
CA ASP A 29 -3.13 12.14 3.28
C ASP A 29 -4.19 11.86 2.22
N THR A 30 -5.10 10.95 2.54
CA THR A 30 -6.26 10.66 1.69
C THR A 30 -7.39 11.66 1.88
N LYS A 31 -7.47 12.33 3.05
CA LYS A 31 -8.48 13.35 3.33
C LYS A 31 -8.24 14.64 2.56
N GLY A 32 -6.98 15.07 2.45
CA GLY A 32 -6.57 16.25 1.68
C GLY A 32 -6.51 15.97 0.19
N MET A 33 -6.71 14.71 -0.25
CA MET A 33 -6.59 14.27 -1.65
C MET A 33 -5.20 14.50 -2.25
N HIS A 34 -4.15 14.44 -1.40
CA HIS A 34 -2.75 14.57 -1.82
C HIS A 34 -2.06 13.21 -2.00
N ALA A 35 -2.86 12.16 -2.12
CA ALA A 35 -2.39 10.83 -2.46
C ALA A 35 -3.32 10.18 -3.49
N SER A 36 -2.77 9.41 -4.43
CA SER A 36 -3.53 8.67 -5.42
C SER A 36 -2.93 7.31 -5.73
N ILE A 37 -3.80 6.37 -6.10
CA ILE A 37 -3.45 5.05 -6.63
C ILE A 37 -4.08 4.96 -8.01
N GLU A 38 -3.24 5.09 -9.03
CA GLU A 38 -3.65 5.07 -10.43
C GLU A 38 -3.27 3.74 -11.08
N PHE A 39 -4.07 3.31 -12.02
CA PHE A 39 -3.74 2.18 -12.88
C PHE A 39 -3.85 2.56 -14.35
N LYS A 40 -3.05 1.92 -15.19
CA LYS A 40 -3.20 1.96 -16.62
C LYS A 40 -2.96 0.59 -17.25
N ILE A 41 -3.74 0.29 -18.27
CA ILE A 41 -3.64 -0.96 -19.04
C ILE A 41 -3.77 -0.65 -20.53
N LYS A 42 -3.07 -1.41 -21.36
CA LYS A 42 -3.22 -1.29 -22.81
C LYS A 42 -4.64 -1.69 -23.23
N HIS A 43 -5.29 -0.85 -24.04
CA HIS A 43 -6.54 -1.17 -24.68
C HIS A 43 -6.26 -1.62 -26.13
N LEU A 44 -6.40 -2.91 -26.40
CA LEU A 44 -6.13 -3.55 -27.70
C LEU A 44 -4.71 -3.29 -28.26
N GLY A 45 -3.76 -2.87 -27.42
CA GLY A 45 -2.44 -2.45 -27.87
C GLY A 45 -2.37 -1.06 -28.53
N ILE A 46 -3.50 -0.37 -28.68
CA ILE A 46 -3.63 0.88 -29.44
C ILE A 46 -3.53 2.11 -28.53
N SER A 47 -4.16 2.07 -27.36
CA SER A 47 -4.23 3.21 -26.43
C SER A 47 -4.10 2.75 -24.97
N TRP A 48 -4.12 3.71 -24.05
CA TRP A 48 -4.14 3.46 -22.63
C TRP A 48 -5.55 3.68 -22.08
N LEU A 49 -6.07 2.68 -21.37
CA LEU A 49 -7.16 2.83 -20.42
C LEU A 49 -6.55 3.14 -19.07
N LYS A 50 -7.06 4.16 -18.40
CA LYS A 50 -6.61 4.59 -17.07
C LYS A 50 -7.78 4.61 -16.11
N GLY A 51 -7.47 4.56 -14.82
CA GLY A 51 -8.41 4.75 -13.73
C GLY A 51 -7.70 4.85 -12.40
N ASN A 52 -8.48 5.03 -11.33
CA ASN A 52 -8.00 5.21 -9.97
C ASN A 52 -8.76 4.29 -9.02
N PHE A 53 -8.18 4.14 -7.81
CA PHE A 53 -8.91 3.70 -6.63
C PHE A 53 -9.08 4.90 -5.70
N ASN A 54 -10.31 5.38 -5.52
CA ASN A 54 -10.61 6.65 -4.84
C ASN A 54 -10.78 6.51 -3.31
N ASP A 55 -10.86 5.29 -2.79
CA ASP A 55 -11.00 5.01 -1.35
C ASP A 55 -9.93 4.03 -0.90
N PHE A 56 -8.95 4.55 -0.20
CA PHE A 56 -7.86 3.80 0.40
C PHE A 56 -7.37 4.50 1.65
N SER A 57 -6.60 3.79 2.46
CA SER A 57 -5.92 4.33 3.63
C SER A 57 -4.59 3.65 3.81
N GLY A 58 -3.68 4.32 4.48
CA GLY A 58 -2.36 3.74 4.73
C GLY A 58 -1.51 4.62 5.61
N GLU A 59 -0.40 4.05 6.02
CA GLU A 59 0.61 4.73 6.80
C GLU A 59 1.99 4.23 6.40
N PHE A 60 2.99 5.01 6.65
CA PHE A 60 4.36 4.61 6.50
C PHE A 60 5.22 5.12 7.64
N ASN A 61 6.30 4.42 7.90
CA ASN A 61 7.38 4.85 8.76
C ASN A 61 8.60 5.14 7.89
N PHE A 62 9.22 6.29 8.08
CA PHE A 62 10.41 6.68 7.34
C PHE A 62 11.55 6.99 8.30
N ASP A 63 12.66 6.27 8.14
CA ASP A 63 13.89 6.52 8.88
C ASP A 63 14.90 7.20 7.94
N GLU A 64 15.12 8.49 8.13
CA GLU A 64 16.02 9.27 7.28
C GLU A 64 17.48 8.86 7.42
N LYS A 65 17.85 8.34 8.61
CA LYS A 65 19.23 7.87 8.88
C LYS A 65 19.48 6.45 8.41
N ASN A 66 18.41 5.65 8.32
CA ASN A 66 18.43 4.28 7.84
C ASN A 66 17.19 3.99 6.99
N PRO A 67 17.14 4.49 5.74
CA PRO A 67 15.97 4.31 4.87
C PRO A 67 15.55 2.85 4.66
N ALA A 68 16.49 1.91 4.79
CA ALA A 68 16.20 0.48 4.70
C ALA A 68 15.34 -0.03 5.88
N ALA A 69 15.25 0.68 6.99
CA ALA A 69 14.36 0.37 8.11
C ALA A 69 12.95 0.92 7.92
N SER A 70 12.72 1.69 6.86
CA SER A 70 11.40 2.23 6.53
C SER A 70 10.43 1.12 6.10
N ASN A 71 9.13 1.40 6.23
CA ASN A 71 8.09 0.47 5.82
C ASN A 71 6.80 1.22 5.48
N VAL A 72 5.92 0.57 4.72
CA VAL A 72 4.63 1.11 4.31
C VAL A 72 3.57 0.02 4.32
N GLN A 73 2.34 0.40 4.68
CA GLN A 73 1.16 -0.44 4.55
C GLN A 73 -0.03 0.37 4.03
N VAL A 74 -0.77 -0.25 3.12
CA VAL A 74 -1.94 0.37 2.45
C VAL A 74 -3.08 -0.63 2.40
N SER A 75 -4.29 -0.16 2.61
CA SER A 75 -5.55 -0.89 2.41
C SER A 75 -6.42 -0.13 1.43
N ILE A 76 -6.96 -0.83 0.43
CA ILE A 76 -7.69 -0.26 -0.70
C ILE A 76 -9.09 -0.88 -0.74
N ASN A 77 -10.12 -0.06 -0.83
CA ASN A 77 -11.47 -0.49 -1.14
C ASN A 77 -11.58 -0.75 -2.65
N THR A 78 -11.68 -2.01 -3.06
CA THR A 78 -11.71 -2.38 -4.48
C THR A 78 -12.95 -1.87 -5.22
N ALA A 79 -14.04 -1.61 -4.49
CA ALA A 79 -15.26 -1.03 -5.06
C ALA A 79 -15.12 0.45 -5.44
N SER A 80 -14.06 1.13 -4.96
CA SER A 80 -13.79 2.54 -5.28
C SER A 80 -13.10 2.75 -6.63
N LEU A 81 -12.87 1.69 -7.39
CA LEU A 81 -12.34 1.78 -8.75
C LEU A 81 -13.19 2.74 -9.59
N ASP A 82 -12.53 3.65 -10.30
CA ASP A 82 -13.13 4.61 -11.21
C ASP A 82 -12.24 4.76 -12.45
N SER A 83 -12.77 4.46 -13.61
CA SER A 83 -12.09 4.63 -14.90
C SER A 83 -12.76 5.73 -15.76
N ASN A 84 -13.59 6.57 -15.13
CA ASN A 84 -14.36 7.62 -15.78
C ASN A 84 -15.39 7.10 -16.83
N HIS A 85 -15.95 5.90 -16.60
CA HIS A 85 -16.97 5.31 -17.45
C HIS A 85 -17.81 4.27 -16.70
N GLY A 86 -19.05 4.61 -16.33
CA GLY A 86 -19.87 3.82 -15.40
C GLY A 86 -20.08 2.36 -15.77
N GLU A 87 -20.39 2.05 -17.04
CA GLU A 87 -20.60 0.65 -17.47
C GLU A 87 -19.32 -0.16 -17.44
N ARG A 88 -18.18 0.46 -17.78
CA ARG A 88 -16.87 -0.19 -17.65
C ARG A 88 -16.53 -0.45 -16.19
N ASP A 89 -16.74 0.52 -15.32
CA ASP A 89 -16.50 0.38 -13.89
C ASP A 89 -17.35 -0.71 -13.27
N LYS A 90 -18.62 -0.82 -13.67
CA LYS A 90 -19.49 -1.91 -13.28
C LYS A 90 -18.95 -3.28 -13.70
N HIS A 91 -18.41 -3.40 -14.91
CA HIS A 91 -17.79 -4.64 -15.40
C HIS A 91 -16.49 -4.93 -14.65
N LEU A 92 -15.61 -3.93 -14.46
CA LEU A 92 -14.34 -4.08 -13.74
C LEU A 92 -14.54 -4.47 -12.27
N ARG A 93 -15.62 -4.04 -11.62
CA ARG A 93 -16.01 -4.48 -10.28
C ARG A 93 -16.68 -5.86 -10.25
N GLY A 94 -17.03 -6.41 -11.41
CA GLY A 94 -17.70 -7.71 -11.57
C GLY A 94 -16.78 -8.90 -11.40
N LYS A 95 -17.38 -10.09 -11.54
CA LYS A 95 -16.72 -11.40 -11.34
C LYS A 95 -15.61 -11.70 -12.35
N ASP A 96 -15.67 -11.07 -13.53
CA ASP A 96 -14.68 -11.25 -14.59
C ASP A 96 -13.34 -10.57 -14.25
N PHE A 97 -13.34 -9.63 -13.28
CA PHE A 97 -12.19 -8.84 -12.88
C PHE A 97 -11.98 -8.83 -11.36
N LEU A 98 -12.40 -7.78 -10.66
CA LEU A 98 -12.08 -7.60 -9.25
C LEU A 98 -12.99 -8.37 -8.30
N ASP A 99 -14.16 -8.79 -8.74
CA ASP A 99 -15.21 -9.44 -7.93
C ASP A 99 -15.34 -8.80 -6.53
N VAL A 100 -15.59 -7.48 -6.52
CA VAL A 100 -15.52 -6.66 -5.31
C VAL A 100 -16.50 -7.10 -4.21
N LYS A 101 -17.54 -7.87 -4.57
CA LYS A 101 -18.46 -8.47 -3.60
C LYS A 101 -17.78 -9.56 -2.78
N LYS A 102 -16.90 -10.34 -3.40
CA LYS A 102 -16.14 -11.41 -2.77
C LYS A 102 -14.82 -10.91 -2.19
N PHE A 103 -14.18 -9.98 -2.88
CA PHE A 103 -12.89 -9.41 -2.53
C PHE A 103 -12.97 -7.89 -2.37
N PRO A 104 -13.63 -7.39 -1.31
CA PRO A 104 -13.89 -5.96 -1.14
C PRO A 104 -12.63 -5.15 -0.85
N LYS A 105 -11.52 -5.80 -0.51
CA LYS A 105 -10.26 -5.14 -0.15
C LYS A 105 -9.08 -5.71 -0.92
N ALA A 106 -8.20 -4.82 -1.34
CA ALA A 106 -6.82 -5.13 -1.67
C ALA A 106 -5.90 -4.50 -0.63
N SER A 107 -4.68 -5.03 -0.46
CA SER A 107 -3.74 -4.49 0.50
C SER A 107 -2.30 -4.70 0.05
N PHE A 108 -1.43 -3.78 0.44
CA PHE A 108 0.01 -3.91 0.28
C PHE A 108 0.69 -3.73 1.63
N LYS A 109 1.69 -4.56 1.91
CA LYS A 109 2.55 -4.44 3.08
C LYS A 109 4.00 -4.68 2.66
N SER A 110 4.85 -3.70 2.88
CA SER A 110 6.27 -3.84 2.59
C SER A 110 6.93 -4.89 3.50
N THR A 111 7.86 -5.64 2.92
CA THR A 111 8.67 -6.64 3.63
C THR A 111 10.14 -6.24 3.67
N LYS A 112 10.59 -5.42 2.72
CA LYS A 112 11.97 -4.95 2.62
C LYS A 112 12.03 -3.67 1.80
N VAL A 113 12.86 -2.73 2.22
CA VAL A 113 13.22 -1.53 1.45
C VAL A 113 14.70 -1.59 1.10
N VAL A 114 15.03 -1.37 -0.16
CA VAL A 114 16.41 -1.23 -0.65
C VAL A 114 16.54 0.17 -1.20
N SER A 115 17.20 1.04 -0.47
CA SER A 115 17.43 2.44 -0.85
C SER A 115 18.73 2.60 -1.62
N SER A 116 18.77 3.59 -2.51
CA SER A 116 19.93 4.04 -3.25
C SER A 116 20.35 5.46 -2.80
N GLU A 117 21.57 5.86 -3.09
CA GLU A 117 22.10 7.17 -2.69
C GLU A 117 21.42 8.36 -3.41
N ASP A 118 20.79 8.10 -4.56
CA ASP A 118 20.07 9.10 -5.38
C ASP A 118 18.65 9.41 -4.88
N GLY A 119 18.23 8.84 -3.72
CA GLY A 119 16.90 8.99 -3.17
C GLY A 119 15.85 8.05 -3.76
N SER A 120 16.25 7.15 -4.67
CA SER A 120 15.38 6.08 -5.15
C SER A 120 15.39 4.88 -4.19
N ALA A 121 14.35 4.06 -4.27
CA ALA A 121 14.24 2.83 -3.49
C ALA A 121 13.44 1.76 -4.24
N LYS A 122 13.79 0.51 -3.98
CA LYS A 122 12.97 -0.65 -4.32
C LYS A 122 12.25 -1.14 -3.07
N ILE A 123 10.93 -1.05 -3.09
CA ILE A 123 10.07 -1.49 -1.98
C ILE A 123 9.51 -2.85 -2.33
N HIS A 124 10.07 -3.91 -1.74
CA HIS A 124 9.52 -5.26 -1.81
C HIS A 124 8.38 -5.39 -0.83
N GLY A 125 7.30 -6.07 -1.22
CA GLY A 125 6.17 -6.26 -0.33
C GLY A 125 5.13 -7.20 -0.89
N ASP A 126 4.22 -7.59 -0.03
CA ASP A 126 3.13 -8.52 -0.34
C ASP A 126 1.90 -7.73 -0.75
N LEU A 127 1.52 -7.84 -2.02
CA LEU A 127 0.24 -7.35 -2.55
C LEU A 127 -0.78 -8.47 -2.47
N THR A 128 -1.88 -8.22 -1.77
CA THR A 128 -3.08 -9.07 -1.79
C THR A 128 -4.12 -8.41 -2.67
N LEU A 129 -4.50 -9.06 -3.76
CA LEU A 129 -5.51 -8.62 -4.72
C LEU A 129 -6.33 -9.82 -5.15
N HIS A 130 -7.65 -9.67 -5.30
CA HIS A 130 -8.57 -10.72 -5.72
C HIS A 130 -8.39 -12.03 -4.90
N GLY A 131 -8.08 -11.91 -3.60
CA GLY A 131 -7.85 -13.02 -2.68
C GLY A 131 -6.52 -13.75 -2.83
N VAL A 132 -5.63 -13.29 -3.71
CA VAL A 132 -4.30 -13.86 -3.94
C VAL A 132 -3.23 -12.90 -3.44
N THR A 133 -2.22 -13.43 -2.75
CA THR A 133 -1.06 -12.65 -2.30
C THR A 133 0.17 -12.98 -3.15
N ARG A 134 0.84 -11.95 -3.65
CA ARG A 134 2.10 -12.05 -4.38
C ARG A 134 3.09 -11.03 -3.87
N ASN A 135 4.35 -11.41 -3.82
CA ASN A 135 5.42 -10.44 -3.59
C ASN A 135 5.65 -9.65 -4.87
N ILE A 136 5.63 -8.33 -4.75
CA ILE A 136 5.90 -7.39 -5.84
C ILE A 136 7.01 -6.43 -5.43
N VAL A 137 7.55 -5.71 -6.40
CA VAL A 137 8.53 -4.65 -6.18
C VAL A 137 7.98 -3.35 -6.72
N ILE A 138 7.95 -2.31 -5.89
CA ILE A 138 7.60 -0.95 -6.27
C ILE A 138 8.91 -0.17 -6.40
N ASP A 139 9.16 0.41 -7.57
CA ASP A 139 10.21 1.41 -7.75
C ASP A 139 9.67 2.75 -7.23
N ALA A 140 10.35 3.35 -6.26
CA ALA A 140 9.90 4.55 -5.58
C ALA A 140 10.99 5.62 -5.55
N THR A 141 10.57 6.89 -5.54
CA THR A 141 11.46 8.05 -5.41
C THR A 141 10.83 9.06 -4.46
N GLN A 142 11.64 9.66 -3.59
CA GLN A 142 11.18 10.75 -2.74
C GLN A 142 11.07 12.02 -3.58
N ILE A 143 9.91 12.69 -3.53
CA ILE A 143 9.66 13.97 -4.20
C ILE A 143 10.18 15.12 -3.34
N GLY A 144 9.86 15.09 -2.03
CA GLY A 144 10.26 16.12 -1.09
C GLY A 144 9.75 15.91 0.31
N ALA A 145 10.18 16.78 1.23
CA ALA A 145 9.69 16.81 2.60
C ALA A 145 9.80 18.25 3.15
N GLY A 146 8.89 18.65 4.03
CA GLY A 146 8.93 19.99 4.61
C GLY A 146 7.75 20.29 5.52
N ASN A 147 7.84 21.45 6.20
CA ASN A 147 6.74 21.96 7.01
C ASN A 147 5.62 22.50 6.11
N ASP A 148 4.39 22.19 6.46
CA ASP A 148 3.21 22.76 5.81
C ASP A 148 2.76 24.07 6.48
N PRO A 149 1.92 24.87 5.81
CA PRO A 149 1.43 26.16 6.37
C PRO A 149 0.54 26.01 7.61
N TRP A 150 0.12 24.80 7.93
CA TRP A 150 -0.80 24.51 9.05
C TRP A 150 -0.07 23.96 10.29
N GLY A 151 1.27 23.95 10.27
CA GLY A 151 2.11 23.52 11.40
C GLY A 151 2.39 22.02 11.44
N GLY A 152 2.07 21.31 10.36
CA GLY A 152 2.44 19.91 10.17
C GLY A 152 3.77 19.77 9.42
N PHE A 153 4.25 18.53 9.33
CA PHE A 153 5.37 18.16 8.47
C PHE A 153 4.91 17.08 7.48
N ARG A 154 5.24 17.26 6.21
CA ARG A 154 4.83 16.38 5.11
C ARG A 154 6.01 15.77 4.40
N ARG A 155 5.81 14.57 3.85
CA ARG A 155 6.80 13.88 3.03
C ARG A 155 6.09 13.21 1.86
N GLY A 156 6.60 13.45 0.65
CA GLY A 156 6.03 13.00 -0.60
C GLY A 156 6.91 11.99 -1.33
N PHE A 157 6.26 10.99 -1.94
CA PHE A 157 6.87 9.96 -2.76
C PHE A 157 6.04 9.73 -4.01
N GLU A 158 6.71 9.34 -5.08
CA GLU A 158 6.10 8.68 -6.22
C GLU A 158 6.61 7.25 -6.33
N GLY A 159 5.81 6.37 -6.92
CA GLY A 159 6.20 4.99 -7.12
C GLY A 159 5.49 4.36 -8.30
N SER A 160 6.06 3.30 -8.84
CA SER A 160 5.44 2.53 -9.91
C SER A 160 5.77 1.06 -9.83
N THR A 161 4.84 0.24 -10.33
CA THR A 161 5.06 -1.20 -10.49
C THR A 161 4.19 -1.72 -11.62
N LYS A 162 4.52 -2.92 -12.13
CA LYS A 162 3.69 -3.68 -13.06
C LYS A 162 3.30 -5.00 -12.44
N ILE A 163 2.05 -5.36 -12.60
CA ILE A 163 1.52 -6.63 -12.14
C ILE A 163 0.85 -7.38 -13.30
N SER A 164 0.99 -8.69 -13.33
CA SER A 164 0.23 -9.56 -14.23
C SER A 164 -1.12 -9.85 -13.61
N LEU A 165 -2.22 -9.63 -14.34
CA LEU A 165 -3.57 -9.96 -13.87
C LEU A 165 -3.73 -11.45 -13.58
N HIS A 166 -3.10 -12.30 -14.39
CA HIS A 166 -3.12 -13.76 -14.23
C HIS A 166 -2.55 -14.21 -12.87
N ASP A 167 -1.52 -13.53 -12.37
CA ASP A 167 -0.92 -13.86 -11.07
C ASP A 167 -1.89 -13.70 -9.90
N PHE A 168 -2.98 -12.95 -10.11
CA PHE A 168 -4.05 -12.72 -9.15
C PHE A 168 -5.38 -13.40 -9.54
N ASN A 169 -5.33 -14.44 -10.40
CA ASN A 169 -6.50 -15.19 -10.88
C ASN A 169 -7.54 -14.28 -11.56
N ILE A 170 -7.10 -13.25 -12.27
CA ILE A 170 -7.93 -12.39 -13.11
C ILE A 170 -7.60 -12.75 -14.56
N ASP A 171 -8.37 -13.69 -15.12
CA ASP A 171 -8.05 -14.38 -16.38
C ASP A 171 -8.94 -13.94 -17.55
N PHE A 172 -9.74 -12.87 -17.40
CA PHE A 172 -10.57 -12.36 -18.47
C PHE A 172 -9.72 -11.97 -19.68
N ASN A 173 -10.04 -12.54 -20.84
CA ASN A 173 -9.23 -12.36 -22.06
C ASN A 173 -9.45 -10.97 -22.68
N LEU A 174 -8.56 -10.05 -22.37
CA LEU A 174 -8.48 -8.71 -22.96
C LEU A 174 -7.56 -8.65 -24.20
N GLY A 175 -7.08 -9.81 -24.67
CA GLY A 175 -6.07 -9.91 -25.73
C GLY A 175 -4.63 -9.85 -25.19
N PRO A 176 -3.65 -10.17 -26.06
CA PRO A 176 -2.24 -10.35 -25.63
C PRO A 176 -1.57 -9.08 -25.12
N ALA A 177 -2.03 -7.92 -25.56
CA ALA A 177 -1.45 -6.63 -25.16
C ALA A 177 -1.93 -6.10 -23.80
N SER A 178 -2.93 -6.73 -23.19
CA SER A 178 -3.63 -6.25 -21.99
C SER A 178 -3.52 -7.23 -20.82
N LYS A 179 -2.37 -7.91 -20.70
CA LYS A 179 -2.10 -8.87 -19.63
C LYS A 179 -1.53 -8.24 -18.36
N GLU A 180 -0.88 -7.10 -18.53
CA GLU A 180 -0.22 -6.38 -17.43
C GLU A 180 -0.91 -5.06 -17.15
N VAL A 181 -1.01 -4.75 -15.87
CA VAL A 181 -1.45 -3.44 -15.36
C VAL A 181 -0.26 -2.73 -14.76
N GLU A 182 -0.04 -1.50 -15.15
CA GLU A 182 0.91 -0.61 -14.51
C GLU A 182 0.18 0.21 -13.44
N LEU A 183 0.71 0.20 -12.23
CA LEU A 183 0.26 1.00 -11.10
C LEU A 183 1.19 2.18 -10.93
N ASN A 184 0.63 3.39 -10.83
CA ASN A 184 1.34 4.61 -10.50
C ASN A 184 0.80 5.13 -9.17
N LEU A 185 1.71 5.41 -8.25
CA LEU A 185 1.42 5.73 -6.88
C LEU A 185 2.00 7.11 -6.57
N TYR A 186 1.17 8.00 -6.07
CA TYR A 186 1.58 9.30 -5.58
C TYR A 186 1.14 9.39 -4.13
N VAL A 187 2.08 9.58 -3.24
CA VAL A 187 1.83 9.47 -1.80
C VAL A 187 2.40 10.68 -1.09
N GLU A 188 1.54 11.43 -0.45
CA GLU A 188 1.92 12.41 0.55
C GLU A 188 1.47 11.93 1.92
N GLY A 189 2.36 11.98 2.90
CA GLY A 189 2.06 11.63 4.28
C GLY A 189 2.22 12.82 5.21
N ILE A 190 1.33 12.90 6.19
CA ILE A 190 1.39 13.87 7.29
C ILE A 190 2.02 13.17 8.49
N ARG A 191 3.09 13.74 9.05
CA ARG A 191 3.75 13.21 10.24
C ARG A 191 2.80 13.25 11.44
N LYS A 192 2.76 12.12 12.18
CA LYS A 192 1.97 11.97 13.42
C LYS A 192 2.63 12.64 14.61
#